data_a2bd5c3b4f67032f05bece928dd76e4d
#
_entry.id   a2bd5c3b4f67032f05bece928dd76e4d
#
_cell.length_a   1.000
_cell.length_b   1.000
_cell.length_c   1.000
_cell.angle_alpha   90.00
_cell.angle_beta   90.00
_cell.angle_gamma   90.00
#
_symmetry.space_group_name_H-M   'P 1'
#
loop_
_entity.id
_entity.type
_entity.pdbx_description
1 polymer ?
#
loop_
_entity_poly.entity_id
_entity_poly.type
_entity_poly.pdbx_seq_one_letter_code
_entity_poly.pdbx_strand_id
1 'polypeptide(L)'
;CRSRGLGDVYKRQSIYFTAGFPTKNDTLSIIKELDSAGVEMIEIGLPFSDPLADGPTIQKSSTIALKNGMNTITLFKQLKNLRKMTEIPVVIMGYFNPILQFGIEKFCKSCKEVGIDGLIIPDLPVDIYNDKYQKVFKSYGLLNMFLITPQTSEKRIKYIDKISEGFIYTVSYTHLTLPTTQV
;
A
#
# COMPACT_ATOMS: atom_id res chain seq x y z
N CYS A 1 0.39 15.43 -5.95
CA CYS A 1 1.83 15.16 -6.04
C CYS A 1 2.49 16.28 -6.85
N ARG A 2 3.33 17.12 -6.24
CA ARG A 2 4.11 18.12 -6.99
C ARG A 2 5.18 17.36 -7.78
N SER A 3 5.14 17.42 -9.11
CA SER A 3 6.22 16.95 -9.97
C SER A 3 7.47 17.79 -9.69
N ARG A 4 8.36 17.28 -8.85
CA ARG A 4 9.74 17.78 -8.80
C ARG A 4 10.43 17.32 -10.08
N GLY A 5 11.28 18.16 -10.67
CA GLY A 5 11.89 17.91 -11.95
C GLY A 5 12.70 16.60 -12.01
N LEU A 6 12.99 16.15 -13.22
CA LEU A 6 13.68 14.87 -13.53
C LEU A 6 15.01 14.61 -12.77
N GLY A 7 15.60 15.60 -12.10
CA GLY A 7 16.80 15.44 -11.28
C GLY A 7 16.58 14.76 -9.92
N ASP A 8 15.34 14.76 -9.41
CA ASP A 8 15.02 14.23 -8.05
C ASP A 8 14.49 12.80 -8.04
N VAL A 9 14.53 12.08 -9.14
CA VAL A 9 13.88 10.75 -9.29
C VAL A 9 14.78 9.60 -8.82
N TYR A 10 15.98 9.87 -8.34
CA TYR A 10 16.97 8.84 -8.03
C TYR A 10 16.77 8.28 -6.62
N LYS A 11 16.35 6.99 -6.53
CA LYS A 11 16.29 6.17 -5.30
C LYS A 11 15.39 6.69 -4.19
N ARG A 12 14.09 6.85 -4.47
CA ARG A 12 13.11 7.07 -3.42
C ARG A 12 12.79 5.77 -2.69
N GLN A 13 12.77 5.83 -1.36
CA GLN A 13 12.47 4.67 -0.52
C GLN A 13 11.01 4.66 -0.10
N SER A 14 10.34 3.54 -0.36
CA SER A 14 9.07 3.18 0.26
C SER A 14 9.30 2.08 1.28
N ILE A 15 8.72 2.23 2.47
CA ILE A 15 8.85 1.26 3.55
C ILE A 15 7.49 0.68 3.90
N TYR A 16 7.41 -0.66 3.80
CA TYR A 16 6.24 -1.43 4.21
C TYR A 16 6.33 -1.86 5.68
N PHE A 17 5.22 -1.79 6.40
CA PHE A 17 5.06 -2.47 7.68
C PHE A 17 3.63 -2.95 7.89
N THR A 18 3.44 -4.00 8.69
CA THR A 18 2.11 -4.54 9.02
C THR A 18 1.50 -3.76 10.19
N ALA A 19 0.32 -3.16 9.98
CA ALA A 19 -0.41 -2.47 11.05
C ALA A 19 -0.75 -3.42 12.20
N GLY A 20 -0.49 -3.00 13.46
CA GLY A 20 -0.74 -3.82 14.64
C GLY A 20 0.35 -4.85 14.96
N PHE A 21 1.50 -4.76 14.30
CA PHE A 21 2.70 -5.55 14.59
C PHE A 21 3.87 -4.61 14.97
N PRO A 22 4.72 -4.94 15.96
CA PRO A 22 4.63 -6.12 16.86
C PRO A 22 3.50 -6.06 17.87
N THR A 23 3.02 -4.88 18.27
CA THR A 23 1.86 -4.71 19.13
C THR A 23 0.76 -3.91 18.47
N LYS A 24 -0.47 -4.02 18.99
CA LYS A 24 -1.65 -3.37 18.42
C LYS A 24 -1.48 -1.85 18.23
N ASN A 25 -0.76 -1.21 19.13
CA ASN A 25 -0.69 0.25 19.21
C ASN A 25 0.56 0.85 18.55
N ASP A 26 1.44 0.03 17.97
CA ASP A 26 2.72 0.50 17.40
C ASP A 26 2.57 1.20 16.03
N THR A 27 1.40 1.09 15.40
CA THR A 27 1.18 1.67 14.06
C THR A 27 1.59 3.15 13.96
N LEU A 28 1.18 3.97 14.91
CA LEU A 28 1.48 5.42 14.87
C LEU A 28 2.94 5.72 15.25
N SER A 29 3.51 4.98 16.17
CA SER A 29 4.94 5.15 16.53
C SER A 29 5.84 4.76 15.37
N ILE A 30 5.52 3.68 14.65
CA ILE A 30 6.28 3.28 13.45
C ILE A 30 6.19 4.38 12.37
N ILE A 31 5.01 4.92 12.09
CA ILE A 31 4.84 6.02 11.13
C ILE A 31 5.72 7.22 11.51
N LYS A 32 5.71 7.60 12.78
CA LYS A 32 6.50 8.73 13.29
C LYS A 32 8.02 8.49 13.12
N GLU A 33 8.49 7.30 13.45
CA GLU A 33 9.91 6.96 13.29
C GLU A 33 10.33 6.93 11.83
N LEU A 34 9.48 6.41 10.93
CA LEU A 34 9.75 6.41 9.49
C LEU A 34 9.80 7.83 8.92
N ASP A 35 8.87 8.69 9.32
CA ASP A 35 8.86 10.11 8.93
C ASP A 35 10.14 10.80 9.41
N SER A 36 10.52 10.60 10.68
CA SER A 36 11.74 11.16 11.27
C SER A 36 13.04 10.65 10.62
N ALA A 37 13.02 9.42 10.10
CA ALA A 37 14.12 8.82 9.36
C ALA A 37 14.23 9.33 7.91
N GLY A 38 13.30 10.16 7.44
CA GLY A 38 13.33 10.73 6.10
C GLY A 38 12.87 9.76 5.01
N VAL A 39 12.04 8.77 5.35
CA VAL A 39 11.40 7.88 4.37
C VAL A 39 10.47 8.70 3.47
N GLU A 40 10.45 8.40 2.20
CA GLU A 40 9.74 9.20 1.20
C GLU A 40 8.32 8.70 0.92
N MET A 41 8.00 7.45 1.30
CA MET A 41 6.65 6.88 1.25
C MET A 41 6.49 5.77 2.29
N ILE A 42 5.31 5.64 2.85
CA ILE A 42 4.96 4.57 3.79
C ILE A 42 3.86 3.70 3.20
N GLU A 43 4.06 2.39 3.29
CA GLU A 43 3.07 1.37 2.91
C GLU A 43 2.56 0.68 4.18
N ILE A 44 1.31 0.94 4.55
CA ILE A 44 0.68 0.31 5.71
C ILE A 44 -0.01 -0.98 5.27
N GLY A 45 0.51 -2.11 5.69
CA GLY A 45 -0.09 -3.42 5.46
C GLY A 45 -1.34 -3.63 6.32
N LEU A 46 -2.50 -3.81 5.69
CA LEU A 46 -3.72 -4.24 6.37
C LEU A 46 -3.65 -5.75 6.60
N PRO A 47 -3.59 -6.24 7.85
CA PRO A 47 -3.44 -7.68 8.10
C PRO A 47 -4.66 -8.47 7.63
N PHE A 48 -4.40 -9.65 7.08
CA PHE A 48 -5.41 -10.57 6.55
C PHE A 48 -5.10 -12.00 6.98
N SER A 49 -6.13 -12.84 7.15
CA SER A 49 -6.00 -14.22 7.62
C SER A 49 -5.40 -15.16 6.58
N ASP A 50 -5.65 -14.86 5.30
CA ASP A 50 -5.32 -15.75 4.16
C ASP A 50 -4.43 -15.06 3.13
N PRO A 51 -3.23 -14.58 3.50
CA PRO A 51 -2.38 -13.74 2.68
C PRO A 51 -1.54 -14.57 1.69
N LEU A 52 -2.19 -15.20 0.71
CA LEU A 52 -1.58 -16.16 -0.22
C LEU A 52 -0.47 -15.59 -1.11
N ALA A 53 -0.48 -14.28 -1.34
CA ALA A 53 0.55 -13.63 -2.14
C ALA A 53 1.77 -13.20 -1.32
N ASP A 54 1.71 -13.28 0.02
CA ASP A 54 2.76 -12.81 0.90
C ASP A 54 3.75 -13.92 1.25
N GLY A 55 5.01 -13.52 1.47
CA GLY A 55 6.03 -14.41 2.01
C GLY A 55 5.83 -14.71 3.51
N PRO A 56 6.56 -15.71 4.05
CA PRO A 56 6.35 -16.21 5.42
C PRO A 56 6.53 -15.14 6.50
N THR A 57 7.39 -14.16 6.28
CA THR A 57 7.63 -13.06 7.22
C THR A 57 6.39 -12.17 7.36
N ILE A 58 5.78 -11.79 6.25
CA ILE A 58 4.57 -10.95 6.23
C ILE A 58 3.37 -11.75 6.73
N GLN A 59 3.24 -13.02 6.35
CA GLN A 59 2.21 -13.91 6.89
C GLN A 59 2.28 -13.99 8.42
N LYS A 60 3.50 -14.12 8.98
CA LYS A 60 3.72 -14.17 10.44
C LYS A 60 3.32 -12.84 11.09
N SER A 61 3.74 -11.71 10.55
CA SER A 61 3.39 -10.38 11.10
C SER A 61 1.87 -10.13 11.05
N SER A 62 1.20 -10.50 9.95
CA SER A 62 -0.26 -10.44 9.82
C SER A 62 -0.97 -11.30 10.86
N THR A 63 -0.50 -12.55 11.06
CA THR A 63 -1.06 -13.45 12.08
C THR A 63 -0.96 -12.85 13.48
N ILE A 64 0.19 -12.27 13.84
CA ILE A 64 0.41 -11.61 15.13
C ILE A 64 -0.49 -10.38 15.27
N ALA A 65 -0.56 -9.54 14.23
CA ALA A 65 -1.39 -8.35 14.23
C ALA A 65 -2.89 -8.67 14.44
N LEU A 66 -3.39 -9.70 13.76
CA LEU A 66 -4.77 -10.18 13.97
C LEU A 66 -5.00 -10.70 15.40
N LYS A 67 -4.05 -11.47 15.97
CA LYS A 67 -4.11 -11.92 17.38
C LYS A 67 -4.09 -10.74 18.34
N ASN A 68 -3.39 -9.66 18.02
CA ASN A 68 -3.39 -8.42 18.79
C ASN A 68 -4.73 -7.66 18.68
N GLY A 69 -5.67 -8.12 17.85
CA GLY A 69 -6.97 -7.50 17.62
C GLY A 69 -6.95 -6.33 16.64
N MET A 70 -5.94 -6.27 15.74
CA MET A 70 -5.95 -5.33 14.63
C MET A 70 -7.00 -5.74 13.58
N ASN A 71 -7.70 -4.75 13.07
CA ASN A 71 -8.67 -4.87 11.99
C ASN A 71 -8.86 -3.50 11.31
N THR A 72 -9.59 -3.47 10.21
CA THR A 72 -9.84 -2.26 9.41
C THR A 72 -10.42 -1.09 10.25
N ILE A 73 -11.38 -1.37 11.13
CA ILE A 73 -11.99 -0.34 11.99
C ILE A 73 -10.95 0.24 12.97
N THR A 74 -10.16 -0.64 13.58
CA THR A 74 -9.12 -0.23 14.52
C THR A 74 -8.04 0.58 13.83
N LEU A 75 -7.61 0.16 12.63
CA LEU A 75 -6.64 0.91 11.83
C LEU A 75 -7.11 2.34 11.55
N PHE A 76 -8.31 2.52 11.01
CA PHE A 76 -8.84 3.87 10.74
C PHE A 76 -8.99 4.73 12.01
N LYS A 77 -9.36 4.12 13.15
CA LYS A 77 -9.38 4.84 14.43
C LYS A 77 -7.99 5.35 14.82
N GLN A 78 -6.97 4.54 14.65
CA GLN A 78 -5.58 4.94 14.92
C GLN A 78 -5.11 6.05 13.96
N LEU A 79 -5.42 5.93 12.67
CA LEU A 79 -4.99 6.88 11.65
C LEU A 79 -5.73 8.23 11.67
N LYS A 80 -6.71 8.44 12.56
CA LYS A 80 -7.54 9.67 12.59
C LYS A 80 -6.74 10.97 12.58
N ASN A 81 -5.53 10.98 13.15
CA ASN A 81 -4.65 12.15 13.21
C ASN A 81 -3.40 12.01 12.32
N LEU A 82 -3.42 11.12 11.33
CA LEU A 82 -2.26 10.82 10.47
C LEU A 82 -1.63 12.11 9.91
N ARG A 83 -2.40 13.00 9.34
CA ARG A 83 -1.91 14.22 8.68
C ARG A 83 -1.47 15.34 9.64
N LYS A 84 -1.63 15.14 10.95
CA LYS A 84 -0.96 15.97 11.96
C LYS A 84 0.45 15.47 12.29
N MET A 85 0.77 14.24 11.88
CA MET A 85 2.02 13.56 12.21
C MET A 85 2.99 13.52 11.03
N THR A 86 2.48 13.40 9.81
CA THR A 86 3.32 13.29 8.62
C THR A 86 2.65 13.89 7.39
N GLU A 87 3.47 14.49 6.51
CA GLU A 87 3.06 14.97 5.19
C GLU A 87 3.52 14.04 4.06
N ILE A 88 4.34 13.03 4.37
CA ILE A 88 4.81 12.08 3.36
C ILE A 88 3.65 11.24 2.81
N PRO A 89 3.73 10.76 1.56
CA PRO A 89 2.73 9.88 0.99
C PRO A 89 2.55 8.61 1.82
N VAL A 90 1.30 8.26 2.13
CA VAL A 90 0.94 7.05 2.86
C VAL A 90 -0.10 6.27 2.07
N VAL A 91 0.22 5.02 1.77
CA VAL A 91 -0.68 4.11 1.07
C VAL A 91 -1.06 2.92 1.96
N ILE A 92 -2.23 2.37 1.75
CA ILE A 92 -2.63 1.10 2.37
C ILE A 92 -2.43 -0.02 1.36
N MET A 93 -1.69 -1.05 1.77
CA MET A 93 -1.56 -2.30 1.04
C MET A 93 -2.39 -3.38 1.72
N GLY A 94 -3.32 -4.00 0.99
CA GLY A 94 -4.19 -5.02 1.55
C GLY A 94 -4.95 -5.81 0.50
N TYR A 95 -5.48 -6.96 0.92
CA TYR A 95 -6.28 -7.82 0.05
C TYR A 95 -7.68 -7.24 -0.18
N PHE A 96 -8.24 -7.58 -1.33
CA PHE A 96 -9.52 -7.01 -1.75
C PHE A 96 -10.69 -7.48 -0.89
N ASN A 97 -10.69 -8.73 -0.42
CA ASN A 97 -11.80 -9.27 0.35
C ASN A 97 -12.11 -8.50 1.64
N PRO A 98 -11.14 -8.17 2.54
CA PRO A 98 -11.41 -7.31 3.69
C PRO A 98 -11.98 -5.93 3.33
N ILE A 99 -11.50 -5.35 2.23
CA ILE A 99 -11.99 -4.06 1.73
C ILE A 99 -13.43 -4.18 1.24
N LEU A 100 -13.74 -5.24 0.49
CA LEU A 100 -15.09 -5.54 0.00
C LEU A 100 -16.09 -5.75 1.16
N GLN A 101 -15.70 -6.53 2.18
CA GLN A 101 -16.53 -6.78 3.37
C GLN A 101 -16.75 -5.52 4.22
N PHE A 102 -15.76 -4.63 4.29
CA PHE A 102 -15.93 -3.32 4.96
C PHE A 102 -16.89 -2.41 4.19
N GLY A 103 -17.05 -2.63 2.91
CA GLY A 103 -17.78 -1.83 1.94
C GLY A 103 -16.85 -0.85 1.22
N ILE A 104 -16.75 -0.99 -0.10
CA ILE A 104 -15.79 -0.23 -0.94
C ILE A 104 -15.90 1.28 -0.71
N GLU A 105 -17.11 1.82 -0.83
CA GLU A 105 -17.34 3.26 -0.68
C GLU A 105 -17.00 3.75 0.73
N LYS A 106 -17.41 3.00 1.74
CA LYS A 106 -17.09 3.29 3.14
C LYS A 106 -15.58 3.25 3.40
N PHE A 107 -14.88 2.29 2.79
CA PHE A 107 -13.42 2.18 2.90
C PHE A 107 -12.74 3.39 2.25
N CYS A 108 -13.11 3.73 1.01
CA CYS A 108 -12.56 4.90 0.31
C CYS A 108 -12.83 6.20 1.07
N LYS A 109 -14.04 6.36 1.60
CA LYS A 109 -14.39 7.51 2.46
C LYS A 109 -13.50 7.58 3.69
N SER A 110 -13.32 6.45 4.39
CA SER A 110 -12.44 6.39 5.57
C SER A 110 -10.99 6.70 5.22
N CYS A 111 -10.47 6.20 4.09
CA CYS A 111 -9.14 6.54 3.59
C CYS A 111 -8.99 8.06 3.40
N LYS A 112 -9.95 8.70 2.72
CA LYS A 112 -9.95 10.15 2.52
C LYS A 112 -9.99 10.92 3.83
N GLU A 113 -10.84 10.52 4.77
CA GLU A 113 -11.01 11.18 6.08
C GLU A 113 -9.72 11.17 6.91
N VAL A 114 -8.93 10.08 6.84
CA VAL A 114 -7.67 9.98 7.57
C VAL A 114 -6.46 10.47 6.75
N GLY A 115 -6.67 10.76 5.45
CA GLY A 115 -5.64 11.31 4.57
C GLY A 115 -4.73 10.25 3.91
N ILE A 116 -5.23 9.06 3.62
CA ILE A 116 -4.52 8.09 2.79
C ILE A 116 -4.48 8.57 1.34
N ASP A 117 -3.33 8.46 0.68
CA ASP A 117 -3.10 8.93 -0.69
C ASP A 117 -3.45 7.88 -1.74
N GLY A 118 -3.32 6.61 -1.41
CA GLY A 118 -3.57 5.56 -2.38
C GLY A 118 -3.64 4.16 -1.80
N LEU A 119 -3.91 3.21 -2.68
CA LEU A 119 -4.11 1.81 -2.34
C LEU A 119 -3.24 0.90 -3.23
N ILE A 120 -2.73 -0.17 -2.65
CA ILE A 120 -2.12 -1.30 -3.35
C ILE A 120 -2.96 -2.53 -3.00
N ILE A 121 -3.69 -3.07 -3.99
CA ILE A 121 -4.58 -4.21 -3.79
C ILE A 121 -4.13 -5.33 -4.73
N PRO A 122 -3.24 -6.24 -4.29
CA PRO A 122 -2.56 -7.20 -5.15
C PRO A 122 -3.49 -8.16 -5.90
N ASP A 123 -4.63 -8.49 -5.29
CA ASP A 123 -5.62 -9.45 -5.80
C ASP A 123 -6.81 -8.77 -6.50
N LEU A 124 -6.78 -7.45 -6.72
CA LEU A 124 -7.80 -6.75 -7.51
C LEU A 124 -7.37 -6.70 -8.99
N PRO A 125 -8.05 -7.45 -9.89
CA PRO A 125 -7.72 -7.40 -11.31
C PRO A 125 -7.96 -6.01 -11.90
N VAL A 126 -7.02 -5.54 -12.74
CA VAL A 126 -7.09 -4.20 -13.35
C VAL A 126 -8.36 -3.98 -14.15
N ASP A 127 -8.88 -5.02 -14.84
CA ASP A 127 -10.12 -4.93 -15.62
C ASP A 127 -11.32 -4.69 -14.70
N ILE A 128 -11.40 -5.42 -13.59
CA ILE A 128 -12.46 -5.25 -12.59
C ILE A 128 -12.37 -3.88 -11.91
N TYR A 129 -11.16 -3.42 -11.61
CA TYR A 129 -10.96 -2.06 -11.09
C TYR A 129 -11.46 -1.01 -12.07
N ASN A 130 -11.02 -1.08 -13.34
CA ASN A 130 -11.40 -0.13 -14.37
C ASN A 130 -12.92 -0.05 -14.57
N ASP A 131 -13.58 -1.21 -14.61
CA ASP A 131 -15.01 -1.28 -14.93
C ASP A 131 -15.92 -0.90 -13.76
N LYS A 132 -15.52 -1.26 -12.53
CA LYS A 132 -16.42 -1.17 -11.37
C LYS A 132 -15.97 -0.16 -10.31
N TYR A 133 -14.67 0.01 -10.07
CA TYR A 133 -14.20 0.71 -8.88
C TYR A 133 -13.45 2.01 -9.14
N GLN A 134 -12.91 2.22 -10.34
CA GLN A 134 -12.10 3.39 -10.66
C GLN A 134 -12.83 4.71 -10.34
N LYS A 135 -14.10 4.82 -10.73
CA LYS A 135 -14.90 6.03 -10.47
C LYS A 135 -15.03 6.33 -8.98
N VAL A 136 -15.25 5.29 -8.17
CA VAL A 136 -15.37 5.43 -6.72
C VAL A 136 -14.04 5.88 -6.13
N PHE A 137 -12.93 5.20 -6.45
CA PHE A 137 -11.60 5.57 -5.94
C PHE A 137 -11.25 7.02 -6.29
N LYS A 138 -11.45 7.40 -7.56
CA LYS A 138 -11.23 8.78 -8.03
C LYS A 138 -12.07 9.82 -7.30
N SER A 139 -13.33 9.52 -7.00
CA SER A 139 -14.22 10.45 -6.30
C SER A 139 -13.76 10.76 -4.87
N TYR A 140 -12.97 9.87 -4.28
CA TYR A 140 -12.33 10.07 -2.99
C TYR A 140 -10.86 10.54 -3.08
N GLY A 141 -10.34 10.74 -4.30
CA GLY A 141 -8.96 11.19 -4.53
C GLY A 141 -7.91 10.11 -4.26
N LEU A 142 -8.30 8.83 -4.27
CA LEU A 142 -7.40 7.71 -4.01
C LEU A 142 -6.74 7.23 -5.31
N LEU A 143 -5.43 7.12 -5.31
CA LEU A 143 -4.66 6.49 -6.36
C LEU A 143 -4.67 4.97 -6.16
N ASN A 144 -4.76 4.19 -7.24
CA ASN A 144 -4.59 2.74 -7.16
C ASN A 144 -3.36 2.32 -7.93
N MET A 145 -2.42 1.68 -7.23
CA MET A 145 -1.19 1.15 -7.78
C MET A 145 -1.38 -0.33 -8.14
N PHE A 146 -0.93 -0.70 -9.33
CA PHE A 146 -1.02 -2.07 -9.82
C PHE A 146 0.34 -2.75 -9.79
N LEU A 147 0.30 -4.08 -9.67
CA LEU A 147 1.48 -4.91 -9.66
C LEU A 147 1.73 -5.50 -11.05
N ILE A 148 3.00 -5.56 -11.43
CA ILE A 148 3.48 -6.33 -12.57
C ILE A 148 4.59 -7.28 -12.13
N THR A 149 4.78 -8.34 -12.88
CA THR A 149 5.84 -9.32 -12.68
C THR A 149 6.67 -9.44 -13.96
N PRO A 150 7.87 -10.06 -13.92
CA PRO A 150 8.64 -10.34 -15.13
C PRO A 150 7.89 -11.15 -16.19
N GLN A 151 6.86 -11.91 -15.80
CA GLN A 151 6.00 -12.68 -16.71
C GLN A 151 4.84 -11.88 -17.31
N THR A 152 4.62 -10.65 -16.84
CA THR A 152 3.56 -9.79 -17.37
C THR A 152 3.87 -9.39 -18.80
N SER A 153 2.97 -9.70 -19.74
CA SER A 153 3.18 -9.40 -21.15
C SER A 153 3.27 -7.89 -21.41
N GLU A 154 4.02 -7.47 -22.42
CA GLU A 154 4.15 -6.05 -22.81
C GLU A 154 2.79 -5.40 -23.08
N LYS A 155 1.89 -6.10 -23.75
CA LYS A 155 0.52 -5.63 -23.98
C LYS A 155 -0.22 -5.35 -22.67
N ARG A 156 -0.05 -6.22 -21.66
CA ARG A 156 -0.67 -6.07 -20.35
C ARG A 156 -0.04 -4.92 -19.57
N ILE A 157 1.29 -4.76 -19.65
CA ILE A 157 1.99 -3.64 -19.01
C ILE A 157 1.48 -2.31 -19.56
N LYS A 158 1.40 -2.14 -20.88
CA LYS A 158 0.86 -0.92 -21.53
C LYS A 158 -0.59 -0.64 -21.13
N TYR A 159 -1.38 -1.67 -20.94
CA TYR A 159 -2.76 -1.52 -20.47
C TYR A 159 -2.82 -1.07 -19.00
N ILE A 160 -2.03 -1.68 -18.14
CA ILE A 160 -1.92 -1.30 -16.72
C ILE A 160 -1.43 0.13 -16.58
N ASP A 161 -0.39 0.51 -17.32
CA ASP A 161 0.19 1.86 -17.32
C ASP A 161 -0.85 2.94 -17.69
N LYS A 162 -1.69 2.66 -18.67
CA LYS A 162 -2.78 3.56 -19.07
C LYS A 162 -3.84 3.78 -17.99
N ILE A 163 -4.06 2.78 -17.12
CA ILE A 163 -5.11 2.80 -16.09
C ILE A 163 -4.56 3.22 -14.73
N SER A 164 -3.28 2.93 -14.47
CA SER A 164 -2.61 3.27 -13.21
C SER A 164 -2.52 4.79 -13.04
N GLU A 165 -2.75 5.24 -11.81
CA GLU A 165 -2.76 6.67 -11.47
C GLU A 165 -1.67 7.08 -10.47
N GLY A 166 -0.84 6.15 -10.07
CA GLY A 166 0.27 6.39 -9.16
C GLY A 166 1.58 5.93 -9.80
N PHE A 167 2.07 4.81 -9.30
CA PHE A 167 3.23 4.10 -9.87
C PHE A 167 2.84 2.64 -10.12
N ILE A 168 3.68 1.94 -10.90
CA ILE A 168 3.53 0.51 -11.12
C ILE A 168 4.48 -0.21 -10.19
N TYR A 169 3.95 -1.13 -9.39
CA TYR A 169 4.72 -1.93 -8.44
C TYR A 169 5.28 -3.16 -9.16
N THR A 170 6.58 -3.19 -9.37
CA THR A 170 7.24 -4.36 -10.00
C THR A 170 7.62 -5.38 -8.93
N VAL A 171 6.97 -6.53 -8.96
CA VAL A 171 7.24 -7.64 -8.04
C VAL A 171 8.16 -8.64 -8.72
N SER A 172 9.28 -8.97 -8.08
CA SER A 172 10.16 -10.04 -8.52
C SER A 172 10.16 -11.17 -7.49
N TYR A 173 9.89 -12.39 -7.95
CA TYR A 173 10.01 -13.60 -7.13
C TYR A 173 11.40 -14.22 -7.21
N THR A 174 12.22 -13.78 -8.15
CA THR A 174 13.64 -14.09 -8.18
C THR A 174 14.35 -13.09 -7.28
N HIS A 175 15.20 -13.58 -6.39
CA HIS A 175 16.08 -12.73 -5.62
C HIS A 175 16.74 -11.74 -6.56
N LEU A 176 16.33 -10.49 -6.53
CA LEU A 176 17.14 -9.40 -7.03
C LEU A 176 18.32 -9.30 -6.07
N THR A 177 19.25 -10.20 -6.20
CA THR A 177 20.63 -9.91 -5.80
C THR A 177 21.02 -8.75 -6.72
N LEU A 178 20.90 -7.52 -6.22
CA LEU A 178 21.68 -6.42 -6.76
C LEU A 178 23.11 -6.98 -6.85
N PRO A 179 23.78 -6.92 -8.02
CA PRO A 179 25.17 -7.27 -8.08
C PRO A 179 25.86 -6.36 -7.06
N THR A 180 26.27 -6.91 -5.93
CA THR A 180 27.24 -6.30 -5.05
C THR A 180 28.47 -6.22 -5.91
N THR A 181 28.70 -5.07 -6.52
CA THR A 181 30.03 -4.73 -7.04
C THR A 181 30.97 -4.87 -5.86
N GLN A 182 31.67 -5.99 -5.82
CA GLN A 182 32.85 -6.09 -4.99
C GLN A 182 33.81 -5.01 -5.49
N VAL A 183 34.00 -4.03 -4.64
CA VAL A 183 35.08 -3.07 -4.79
C VAL A 183 36.32 -3.73 -4.31
#